data_356fd3800d8d42d0a007438da40f1a78
#
_entry.id   356fd3800d8d42d0a007438da40f1a78
#
_cell.length_a   1.000
_cell.length_b   1.000
_cell.length_c   1.000
_cell.angle_alpha   90.00
_cell.angle_beta   90.00
_cell.angle_gamma   90.00
#
_symmetry.space_group_name_H-M   'P 1'
#
loop_
_entity.id
_entity.type
_entity.pdbx_description
1 polymer ?
#
loop_
_entity_poly.entity_id
_entity_poly.type
_entity_poly.pdbx_seq_one_letter_code
_entity_poly.pdbx_strand_id
1 'polypeptide(L)'
;MHTQRLFERIESIELQAVSKKYSSRFAVDSLDLNIEGGELLVLLGPSGSGKTTTLRMINRMIEPDTGTILINGQNIMRLDPVSLRRNIGYVIQNIGLFPHMNVGENVGLVPKLEGWDDIRTTERVRYLLDFVSLPPDRYIKRYPRQLSGGQQQRVGLARALAMNPPLLLMDEPFGALDPILRKQLQEEFLDIKKEIGRTIVFITHDIEEAFRLGDRIAIMDNAKLIQVGPPEELIFEPVNDLVADIVDTERKFKHMDILNVKDLMTPLDTKYLLDASMDICGAVQTMKERGTEIGIVFENNVLVGIVEMIDLLKSEDECTLIKKVAKPMKVFAPQDSVASALSEMKKSAEYMAMVMNEDAPGGVLVSDEVLLKLI
;
A
#
# COMPACT_ATOMS: atom_id res chain seq x y z
N MET A 1 -9.74 26.59 -21.32
CA MET A 1 -8.42 25.98 -21.65
C MET A 1 -8.32 24.71 -20.82
N HIS A 2 -8.32 23.54 -21.45
CA HIS A 2 -8.01 22.31 -20.71
C HIS A 2 -6.53 22.38 -20.30
N THR A 3 -6.27 22.52 -19.02
CA THR A 3 -4.90 22.47 -18.52
C THR A 3 -4.38 21.05 -18.78
N GLN A 4 -3.38 20.93 -19.66
CA GLN A 4 -2.75 19.65 -19.99
C GLN A 4 -2.15 19.09 -18.69
N ARG A 5 -2.46 17.84 -18.36
CA ARG A 5 -1.84 17.17 -17.20
C ARG A 5 -0.33 17.11 -17.41
N LEU A 6 0.44 17.39 -16.36
CA LEU A 6 1.89 17.23 -16.40
C LEU A 6 2.28 15.74 -16.49
N PHE A 7 1.53 14.90 -15.76
CA PHE A 7 1.77 13.46 -15.71
C PHE A 7 0.41 12.72 -15.80
N GLU A 8 0.32 11.74 -16.66
CA GLU A 8 -0.83 10.82 -16.70
C GLU A 8 -0.66 9.70 -15.68
N ARG A 9 0.58 9.24 -15.49
CA ARG A 9 1.01 8.23 -14.54
C ARG A 9 2.35 8.62 -13.94
N ILE A 10 2.60 8.21 -12.70
CA ILE A 10 3.93 8.26 -12.11
C ILE A 10 4.63 6.95 -12.44
N GLU A 11 5.83 7.04 -12.97
CA GLU A 11 6.75 5.91 -13.21
C GLU A 11 7.79 5.84 -12.10
N SER A 12 8.32 7.00 -11.69
CA SER A 12 9.24 7.11 -10.55
C SER A 12 9.17 8.49 -9.90
N ILE A 13 9.55 8.54 -8.62
CA ILE A 13 9.88 9.77 -7.91
C ILE A 13 11.26 9.56 -7.29
N GLU A 14 12.22 10.40 -7.64
CA GLU A 14 13.59 10.28 -7.18
C GLU A 14 13.98 11.51 -6.36
N LEU A 15 14.45 11.30 -5.15
CA LEU A 15 15.09 12.29 -4.32
C LEU A 15 16.59 11.99 -4.33
N GLN A 16 17.40 12.93 -4.77
CA GLN A 16 18.84 12.77 -4.95
C GLN A 16 19.59 13.76 -4.07
N ALA A 17 20.21 13.27 -2.98
CA ALA A 17 20.96 14.04 -1.97
C ALA A 17 20.18 15.26 -1.46
N VAL A 18 18.86 15.11 -1.24
CA VAL A 18 17.97 16.21 -0.89
C VAL A 18 18.18 16.62 0.56
N SER A 19 18.42 17.92 0.79
CA SER A 19 18.54 18.47 2.14
C SER A 19 17.69 19.71 2.35
N LYS A 20 17.19 19.87 3.60
CA LYS A 20 16.47 21.04 4.06
C LYS A 20 16.89 21.40 5.47
N LYS A 21 17.26 22.68 5.65
CA LYS A 21 17.58 23.24 6.96
C LYS A 21 16.56 24.29 7.39
N TYR A 22 16.32 24.35 8.68
CA TYR A 22 15.66 25.47 9.34
C TYR A 22 16.62 26.01 10.40
N SER A 23 17.01 27.26 10.24
CA SER A 23 18.07 27.86 11.04
C SER A 23 19.37 27.02 11.01
N SER A 24 19.79 26.43 12.10
CA SER A 24 21.01 25.63 12.23
C SER A 24 20.78 24.10 12.16
N ARG A 25 19.52 23.65 12.10
CA ARG A 25 19.18 22.22 12.17
C ARG A 25 18.69 21.70 10.83
N PHE A 26 19.14 20.51 10.46
CA PHE A 26 18.56 19.79 9.35
C PHE A 26 17.17 19.27 9.72
N ALA A 27 16.21 19.51 8.85
CA ALA A 27 14.92 18.82 8.86
C ALA A 27 14.95 17.60 7.97
N VAL A 28 15.79 17.65 6.90
CA VAL A 28 16.14 16.52 6.03
C VAL A 28 17.62 16.71 5.66
N ASP A 29 18.42 15.64 5.75
CA ASP A 29 19.86 15.67 5.52
C ASP A 29 20.27 14.60 4.52
N SER A 30 20.68 15.03 3.31
CA SER A 30 21.18 14.17 2.22
C SER A 30 20.31 12.94 1.93
N LEU A 31 19.01 13.17 1.78
CA LEU A 31 18.04 12.11 1.52
C LEU A 31 18.15 11.61 0.09
N ASP A 32 18.50 10.34 -0.07
CA ASP A 32 18.39 9.57 -1.31
C ASP A 32 17.24 8.58 -1.19
N LEU A 33 16.22 8.69 -2.04
CA LEU A 33 15.03 7.84 -1.99
C LEU A 33 14.43 7.70 -3.38
N ASN A 34 14.19 6.45 -3.79
CA ASN A 34 13.45 6.13 -5.01
C ASN A 34 12.08 5.54 -4.67
N ILE A 35 11.04 6.04 -5.33
CA ILE A 35 9.65 5.61 -5.19
C ILE A 35 9.16 5.13 -6.55
N GLU A 36 8.73 3.88 -6.62
CA GLU A 36 8.26 3.25 -7.85
C GLU A 36 6.82 3.67 -8.19
N GLY A 37 6.51 3.65 -9.47
CA GLY A 37 5.16 3.97 -9.94
C GLY A 37 4.14 2.91 -9.54
N GLY A 38 3.05 3.34 -8.89
CA GLY A 38 1.97 2.48 -8.44
C GLY A 38 2.14 1.90 -7.04
N GLU A 39 3.32 2.07 -6.41
CA GLU A 39 3.52 1.61 -5.03
C GLU A 39 2.92 2.57 -3.99
N LEU A 40 2.63 2.03 -2.81
CA LEU A 40 2.42 2.78 -1.59
C LEU A 40 3.69 2.73 -0.75
N LEU A 41 4.45 3.84 -0.76
CA LEU A 41 5.59 4.01 0.13
C LEU A 41 5.16 4.67 1.43
N VAL A 42 5.47 4.05 2.56
CA VAL A 42 5.25 4.64 3.88
C VAL A 42 6.52 5.31 4.39
N LEU A 43 6.43 6.55 4.82
CA LEU A 43 7.48 7.22 5.60
C LEU A 43 7.16 7.04 7.09
N LEU A 44 7.95 6.22 7.77
CA LEU A 44 7.80 5.89 9.20
C LEU A 44 8.91 6.52 10.03
N GLY A 45 8.62 6.88 11.26
CA GLY A 45 9.63 7.36 12.22
C GLY A 45 9.06 8.32 13.25
N PRO A 46 9.85 8.71 14.26
CA PRO A 46 9.41 9.59 15.33
C PRO A 46 9.04 11.00 14.85
N SER A 47 8.35 11.75 15.69
CA SER A 47 8.04 13.15 15.41
C SER A 47 9.34 13.95 15.23
N GLY A 48 9.39 14.78 14.19
CA GLY A 48 10.58 15.58 13.87
C GLY A 48 11.66 14.87 13.05
N SER A 49 11.45 13.63 12.62
CA SER A 49 12.42 12.88 11.78
C SER A 49 12.53 13.38 10.34
N GLY A 50 11.67 14.30 9.88
CA GLY A 50 11.75 14.90 8.55
C GLY A 50 10.65 14.49 7.57
N LYS A 51 9.76 13.55 7.92
CA LYS A 51 8.72 12.98 7.04
C LYS A 51 7.84 14.04 6.38
N THR A 52 7.18 14.88 7.17
CA THR A 52 6.30 15.96 6.66
C THR A 52 7.07 16.96 5.80
N THR A 53 8.34 17.25 6.16
CA THR A 53 9.20 18.12 5.34
C THR A 53 9.50 17.49 3.98
N THR A 54 9.82 16.19 3.95
CA THR A 54 10.03 15.41 2.72
C THR A 54 8.77 15.45 1.84
N LEU A 55 7.60 15.15 2.40
CA LEU A 55 6.33 15.19 1.68
C LEU A 55 6.05 16.58 1.08
N ARG A 56 6.30 17.65 1.86
CA ARG A 56 6.12 19.04 1.42
C ARG A 56 7.12 19.45 0.34
N MET A 57 8.32 18.88 0.32
CA MET A 57 9.30 19.10 -0.75
C MET A 57 8.85 18.41 -2.04
N ILE A 58 8.34 17.18 -2.00
CA ILE A 58 7.79 16.48 -3.17
C ILE A 58 6.64 17.31 -3.78
N ASN A 59 5.78 17.89 -2.96
CA ASN A 59 4.68 18.77 -3.40
C ASN A 59 5.13 20.20 -3.73
N ARG A 60 6.45 20.46 -3.65
CA ARG A 60 7.03 21.81 -3.82
C ARG A 60 6.31 22.90 -3.02
N MET A 61 5.78 22.56 -1.82
CA MET A 61 5.32 23.54 -0.83
C MET A 61 6.48 24.16 -0.08
N ILE A 62 7.59 23.42 -0.01
CA ILE A 62 8.89 23.82 0.53
C ILE A 62 9.92 23.45 -0.53
N GLU A 63 10.87 24.32 -0.81
CA GLU A 63 11.97 24.03 -1.73
C GLU A 63 13.16 23.45 -0.95
N PRO A 64 13.84 22.42 -1.46
CA PRO A 64 15.07 21.93 -0.87
C PRO A 64 16.17 22.99 -0.93
N ASP A 65 17.10 22.95 0.01
CA ASP A 65 18.27 23.84 0.01
C ASP A 65 19.38 23.25 -0.87
N THR A 66 19.49 21.91 -0.94
CA THR A 66 20.40 21.18 -1.83
C THR A 66 19.74 19.91 -2.33
N GLY A 67 20.32 19.32 -3.37
CA GLY A 67 19.83 18.10 -4.01
C GLY A 67 18.76 18.37 -5.07
N THR A 68 18.19 17.29 -5.59
CA THR A 68 17.23 17.35 -6.70
C THR A 68 16.08 16.38 -6.44
N ILE A 69 14.86 16.80 -6.78
CA ILE A 69 13.69 15.93 -6.79
C ILE A 69 13.20 15.81 -8.23
N LEU A 70 13.11 14.58 -8.70
CA LEU A 70 12.63 14.26 -10.04
C LEU A 70 11.30 13.52 -9.95
N ILE A 71 10.38 13.80 -10.85
CA ILE A 71 9.18 13.00 -11.11
C ILE A 71 9.22 12.59 -12.58
N ASN A 72 9.23 11.30 -12.87
CA ASN A 72 9.40 10.75 -14.21
C ASN A 72 10.64 11.36 -14.91
N GLY A 73 11.77 11.48 -14.20
CA GLY A 73 13.01 12.09 -14.69
C GLY A 73 12.99 13.62 -14.86
N GLN A 74 11.85 14.28 -14.59
CA GLN A 74 11.73 15.74 -14.71
C GLN A 74 11.94 16.42 -13.36
N ASN A 75 12.90 17.35 -13.31
CA ASN A 75 13.16 18.14 -12.10
C ASN A 75 11.95 19.04 -11.77
N ILE A 76 11.35 18.84 -10.60
CA ILE A 76 10.16 19.57 -10.16
C ILE A 76 10.39 21.07 -10.02
N MET A 77 11.62 21.50 -9.83
CA MET A 77 11.97 22.94 -9.75
C MET A 77 11.82 23.66 -11.09
N ARG A 78 11.83 22.91 -12.22
CA ARG A 78 11.62 23.46 -13.56
C ARG A 78 10.16 23.49 -13.99
N LEU A 79 9.27 22.87 -13.23
CA LEU A 79 7.84 22.83 -13.49
C LEU A 79 7.14 24.05 -12.90
N ASP A 80 5.99 24.44 -13.46
CA ASP A 80 5.12 25.42 -12.81
C ASP A 80 4.55 24.84 -11.50
N PRO A 81 4.74 25.49 -10.35
CA PRO A 81 4.34 24.92 -9.05
C PRO A 81 2.82 24.76 -8.90
N VAL A 82 2.03 25.57 -9.59
CA VAL A 82 0.56 25.45 -9.56
C VAL A 82 0.13 24.22 -10.34
N SER A 83 0.66 24.05 -11.55
CA SER A 83 0.40 22.88 -12.39
C SER A 83 0.87 21.59 -11.71
N LEU A 84 2.05 21.59 -11.06
CA LEU A 84 2.53 20.44 -10.29
C LEU A 84 1.53 20.04 -9.20
N ARG A 85 1.14 20.98 -8.33
CA ARG A 85 0.22 20.71 -7.21
C ARG A 85 -1.16 20.27 -7.65
N ARG A 86 -1.63 20.69 -8.82
CA ARG A 86 -2.91 20.24 -9.41
C ARG A 86 -2.85 18.78 -9.89
N ASN A 87 -1.64 18.26 -10.16
CA ASN A 87 -1.41 16.86 -10.51
C ASN A 87 -1.19 15.96 -9.28
N ILE A 88 -1.16 16.53 -8.07
CA ILE A 88 -0.92 15.83 -6.81
C ILE A 88 -2.16 15.95 -5.92
N GLY A 89 -2.71 14.81 -5.50
CA GLY A 89 -3.71 14.80 -4.43
C GLY A 89 -3.01 14.89 -3.08
N TYR A 90 -3.43 15.81 -2.22
CA TYR A 90 -2.79 16.03 -0.93
C TYR A 90 -3.81 15.94 0.20
N VAL A 91 -3.62 14.96 1.08
CA VAL A 91 -4.37 14.79 2.33
C VAL A 91 -3.48 15.28 3.48
N ILE A 92 -3.90 16.35 4.15
CA ILE A 92 -3.15 16.95 5.26
C ILE A 92 -3.61 16.40 6.61
N GLN A 93 -2.72 16.39 7.59
CA GLN A 93 -2.93 15.87 8.94
C GLN A 93 -4.19 16.44 9.64
N ASN A 94 -4.46 17.71 9.50
CA ASN A 94 -5.64 18.41 10.07
C ASN A 94 -6.76 18.56 9.03
N ILE A 95 -7.14 17.54 8.32
CA ILE A 95 -8.21 17.40 7.32
C ILE A 95 -8.37 18.61 6.36
N GLY A 96 -8.20 19.85 6.83
CA GLY A 96 -8.16 21.09 6.06
C GLY A 96 -9.38 21.36 5.19
N LEU A 97 -10.56 20.88 5.59
CA LEU A 97 -11.80 21.26 4.91
C LEU A 97 -12.12 22.73 5.17
N PHE A 98 -12.61 23.41 4.14
CA PHE A 98 -13.06 24.79 4.27
C PHE A 98 -14.37 24.82 5.05
N PRO A 99 -14.41 25.42 6.26
CA PRO A 99 -15.56 25.32 7.16
C PRO A 99 -16.80 26.08 6.65
N HIS A 100 -16.61 27.05 5.77
CA HIS A 100 -17.65 27.85 5.13
C HIS A 100 -18.20 27.25 3.84
N MET A 101 -17.62 26.16 3.37
CA MET A 101 -18.05 25.39 2.22
C MET A 101 -18.74 24.08 2.66
N ASN A 102 -19.79 23.68 1.97
CA ASN A 102 -20.37 22.36 2.17
C ASN A 102 -19.47 21.25 1.59
N VAL A 103 -19.83 19.99 1.79
CA VAL A 103 -19.07 18.81 1.34
C VAL A 103 -18.89 18.83 -0.19
N GLY A 104 -19.97 19.08 -0.94
CA GLY A 104 -19.89 19.13 -2.41
C GLY A 104 -18.98 20.24 -2.92
N GLU A 105 -19.02 21.41 -2.28
CA GLU A 105 -18.13 22.53 -2.60
C GLU A 105 -16.67 22.24 -2.24
N ASN A 106 -16.40 21.57 -1.10
CA ASN A 106 -15.05 21.17 -0.72
C ASN A 106 -14.45 20.19 -1.74
N VAL A 107 -15.19 19.16 -2.15
CA VAL A 107 -14.70 18.14 -3.10
C VAL A 107 -14.63 18.74 -4.51
N GLY A 108 -15.60 19.54 -4.92
CA GLY A 108 -15.68 20.13 -6.26
C GLY A 108 -14.79 21.36 -6.47
N LEU A 109 -14.05 21.83 -5.45
CA LEU A 109 -13.30 23.08 -5.53
C LEU A 109 -12.24 23.06 -6.64
N VAL A 110 -11.38 22.04 -6.67
CA VAL A 110 -10.31 21.96 -7.68
C VAL A 110 -10.87 21.75 -9.08
N PRO A 111 -11.82 20.85 -9.34
CA PRO A 111 -12.51 20.77 -10.63
C PRO A 111 -13.05 22.11 -11.12
N LYS A 112 -13.71 22.90 -10.27
CA LYS A 112 -14.21 24.23 -10.62
C LYS A 112 -13.09 25.21 -10.97
N LEU A 113 -11.99 25.22 -10.22
CA LEU A 113 -10.81 26.03 -10.52
C LEU A 113 -10.16 25.63 -11.85
N GLU A 114 -10.30 24.38 -12.27
CA GLU A 114 -9.87 23.85 -13.57
C GLU A 114 -10.89 24.12 -14.71
N GLY A 115 -11.96 24.85 -14.42
CA GLY A 115 -12.97 25.25 -15.41
C GLY A 115 -13.93 24.13 -15.81
N TRP A 116 -14.10 23.11 -14.96
CA TRP A 116 -15.15 22.13 -15.18
C TRP A 116 -16.51 22.78 -15.00
N ASP A 117 -17.46 22.42 -15.85
CA ASP A 117 -18.85 22.84 -15.70
C ASP A 117 -19.50 22.22 -14.44
N ASP A 118 -20.64 22.78 -14.05
CA ASP A 118 -21.32 22.35 -12.82
C ASP A 118 -21.88 20.93 -12.91
N ILE A 119 -22.28 20.47 -14.10
CA ILE A 119 -22.83 19.11 -14.30
C ILE A 119 -21.73 18.11 -14.07
N ARG A 120 -20.62 18.22 -14.81
CA ARG A 120 -19.45 17.33 -14.68
C ARG A 120 -18.87 17.34 -13.27
N THR A 121 -18.78 18.52 -12.67
CA THR A 121 -18.29 18.65 -11.28
C THR A 121 -19.21 17.91 -10.31
N THR A 122 -20.53 18.09 -10.43
CA THR A 122 -21.49 17.43 -9.53
C THR A 122 -21.48 15.92 -9.70
N GLU A 123 -21.43 15.41 -10.93
CA GLU A 123 -21.31 13.98 -11.20
C GLU A 123 -20.02 13.40 -10.54
N ARG A 124 -18.89 14.07 -10.72
CA ARG A 124 -17.63 13.66 -10.11
C ARG A 124 -17.68 13.67 -8.59
N VAL A 125 -18.27 14.71 -7.99
CA VAL A 125 -18.45 14.80 -6.54
C VAL A 125 -19.33 13.67 -6.02
N ARG A 126 -20.45 13.37 -6.69
CA ARG A 126 -21.34 12.26 -6.30
C ARG A 126 -20.63 10.92 -6.37
N TYR A 127 -19.94 10.65 -7.48
CA TYR A 127 -19.13 9.44 -7.64
C TYR A 127 -18.11 9.29 -6.50
N LEU A 128 -17.35 10.34 -6.18
CA LEU A 128 -16.32 10.26 -5.13
C LEU A 128 -16.90 10.14 -3.74
N LEU A 129 -18.05 10.72 -3.45
CA LEU A 129 -18.73 10.55 -2.18
C LEU A 129 -19.23 9.11 -2.01
N ASP A 130 -19.81 8.50 -3.05
CA ASP A 130 -20.17 7.09 -3.03
C ASP A 130 -18.93 6.20 -2.85
N PHE A 131 -17.86 6.49 -3.58
CA PHE A 131 -16.58 5.79 -3.53
C PHE A 131 -15.96 5.77 -2.11
N VAL A 132 -16.10 6.87 -1.34
CA VAL A 132 -15.65 6.91 0.05
C VAL A 132 -16.75 6.55 1.05
N SER A 133 -17.78 5.82 0.64
CA SER A 133 -18.90 5.35 1.48
C SER A 133 -19.67 6.47 2.20
N LEU A 134 -19.85 7.61 1.54
CA LEU A 134 -20.66 8.74 2.00
C LEU A 134 -21.81 9.00 1.03
N PRO A 135 -23.02 8.41 1.20
CA PRO A 135 -24.14 8.58 0.30
C PRO A 135 -24.38 10.06 -0.07
N PRO A 136 -24.28 10.45 -1.37
CA PRO A 136 -24.29 11.87 -1.79
C PRO A 136 -25.55 12.62 -1.38
N ASP A 137 -26.71 11.98 -1.49
CA ASP A 137 -28.00 12.62 -1.16
C ASP A 137 -28.09 13.06 0.29
N ARG A 138 -27.35 12.38 1.16
CA ARG A 138 -27.30 12.68 2.61
C ARG A 138 -26.21 13.67 2.97
N TYR A 139 -25.06 13.65 2.28
CA TYR A 139 -23.85 14.34 2.72
C TYR A 139 -23.45 15.55 1.89
N ILE A 140 -23.77 15.62 0.61
CA ILE A 140 -23.27 16.65 -0.33
C ILE A 140 -23.54 18.09 0.13
N LYS A 141 -24.67 18.34 0.82
CA LYS A 141 -25.07 19.66 1.32
C LYS A 141 -24.65 19.93 2.77
N ARG A 142 -24.03 18.95 3.47
CA ARG A 142 -23.59 19.13 4.85
C ARG A 142 -22.33 19.99 4.91
N TYR A 143 -22.18 20.68 6.00
CA TYR A 143 -20.95 21.43 6.32
C TYR A 143 -20.01 20.57 7.19
N PRO A 144 -18.68 20.85 7.19
CA PRO A 144 -17.71 20.08 7.98
C PRO A 144 -18.09 19.91 9.45
N ARG A 145 -18.63 20.95 10.09
CA ARG A 145 -19.10 20.91 11.49
C ARG A 145 -20.22 19.90 11.77
N GLN A 146 -20.90 19.41 10.75
CA GLN A 146 -22.00 18.44 10.84
C GLN A 146 -21.53 17.01 10.59
N LEU A 147 -20.21 16.80 10.47
CA LEU A 147 -19.59 15.52 10.17
C LEU A 147 -18.76 15.03 11.36
N SER A 148 -18.71 13.73 11.57
CA SER A 148 -17.72 13.12 12.48
C SER A 148 -16.29 13.27 11.90
N GLY A 149 -15.25 13.10 12.72
CA GLY A 149 -13.85 13.14 12.28
C GLY A 149 -13.57 12.21 11.10
N GLY A 150 -14.02 10.96 11.16
CA GLY A 150 -13.87 10.00 10.06
C GLY A 150 -14.63 10.40 8.79
N GLN A 151 -15.83 10.98 8.91
CA GLN A 151 -16.55 11.50 7.74
C GLN A 151 -15.82 12.68 7.13
N GLN A 152 -15.23 13.57 7.93
CA GLN A 152 -14.41 14.66 7.43
C GLN A 152 -13.16 14.16 6.70
N GLN A 153 -12.51 13.09 7.19
CA GLN A 153 -11.38 12.47 6.52
C GLN A 153 -11.75 11.86 5.17
N ARG A 154 -12.87 11.14 5.11
CA ARG A 154 -13.40 10.63 3.83
C ARG A 154 -13.68 11.74 2.83
N VAL A 155 -14.21 12.86 3.26
CA VAL A 155 -14.38 14.06 2.41
C VAL A 155 -13.03 14.62 1.98
N GLY A 156 -12.03 14.65 2.87
CA GLY A 156 -10.66 15.06 2.56
C GLY A 156 -10.02 14.16 1.49
N LEU A 157 -10.20 12.84 1.60
CA LEU A 157 -9.77 11.87 0.59
C LEU A 157 -10.50 12.07 -0.75
N ALA A 158 -11.83 12.20 -0.73
CA ALA A 158 -12.62 12.48 -1.92
C ALA A 158 -12.15 13.77 -2.63
N ARG A 159 -11.84 14.84 -1.86
CA ARG A 159 -11.28 16.07 -2.40
C ARG A 159 -9.91 15.86 -3.04
N ALA A 160 -9.02 15.10 -2.39
CA ALA A 160 -7.70 14.80 -2.95
C ALA A 160 -7.80 14.00 -4.26
N LEU A 161 -8.81 13.14 -4.40
CA LEU A 161 -9.08 12.35 -5.59
C LEU A 161 -9.89 13.08 -6.68
N ALA A 162 -10.35 14.31 -6.42
CA ALA A 162 -11.30 15.01 -7.31
C ALA A 162 -10.81 15.10 -8.75
N MET A 163 -9.54 15.42 -8.96
CA MET A 163 -8.91 15.50 -10.27
C MET A 163 -8.32 14.18 -10.78
N ASN A 164 -8.55 13.06 -10.06
CA ASN A 164 -7.94 11.76 -10.37
C ASN A 164 -6.41 11.87 -10.53
N PRO A 165 -5.68 12.36 -9.51
CA PRO A 165 -4.25 12.62 -9.62
C PRO A 165 -3.46 11.32 -9.76
N PRO A 166 -2.32 11.32 -10.47
CA PRO A 166 -1.43 10.18 -10.58
C PRO A 166 -0.60 9.92 -9.31
N LEU A 167 -0.48 10.93 -8.43
CA LEU A 167 0.24 10.87 -7.15
C LEU A 167 -0.66 11.34 -6.01
N LEU A 168 -0.68 10.55 -4.92
CA LEU A 168 -1.30 10.92 -3.65
C LEU A 168 -0.24 11.09 -2.57
N LEU A 169 -0.28 12.19 -1.87
CA LEU A 169 0.54 12.47 -0.69
C LEU A 169 -0.37 12.54 0.52
N MET A 170 -0.08 11.79 1.57
CA MET A 170 -0.92 11.66 2.75
C MET A 170 -0.10 11.88 4.03
N ASP A 171 -0.42 12.92 4.78
CA ASP A 171 0.29 13.29 6.00
C ASP A 171 -0.57 12.90 7.22
N GLU A 172 -0.27 11.76 7.86
CA GLU A 172 -0.96 11.18 9.01
C GLU A 172 -2.51 11.17 8.85
N PRO A 173 -3.06 10.60 7.75
CA PRO A 173 -4.47 10.75 7.45
C PRO A 173 -5.42 10.13 8.48
N PHE A 174 -4.95 9.18 9.30
CA PHE A 174 -5.76 8.49 10.31
C PHE A 174 -5.41 8.86 11.76
N GLY A 175 -4.44 9.77 11.97
CA GLY A 175 -3.90 10.09 13.28
C GLY A 175 -4.92 10.65 14.29
N ALA A 176 -5.92 11.37 13.84
CA ALA A 176 -6.93 12.00 14.70
C ALA A 176 -8.18 11.14 14.99
N LEU A 177 -8.16 9.84 14.63
CA LEU A 177 -9.30 8.94 14.78
C LEU A 177 -9.17 8.06 16.02
N ASP A 178 -10.32 7.66 16.57
CA ASP A 178 -10.36 6.58 17.55
C ASP A 178 -9.93 5.25 16.94
N PRO A 179 -9.40 4.29 17.74
CA PRO A 179 -8.81 3.05 17.22
C PRO A 179 -9.76 2.20 16.38
N ILE A 180 -11.06 2.13 16.73
CA ILE A 180 -12.03 1.29 16.03
C ILE A 180 -12.28 1.86 14.62
N LEU A 181 -12.57 3.16 14.56
CA LEU A 181 -12.84 3.85 13.30
C LEU A 181 -11.60 3.90 12.41
N ARG A 182 -10.41 4.04 13.02
CA ARG A 182 -9.12 3.99 12.32
C ARG A 182 -8.95 2.68 11.57
N LYS A 183 -9.12 1.55 12.27
CA LYS A 183 -8.99 0.21 11.68
C LYS A 183 -9.98 0.01 10.52
N GLN A 184 -11.23 0.40 10.69
CA GLN A 184 -12.24 0.32 9.64
C GLN A 184 -11.84 1.14 8.40
N LEU A 185 -11.35 2.38 8.60
CA LEU A 185 -10.95 3.24 7.49
C LEU A 185 -9.68 2.77 6.79
N GLN A 186 -8.77 2.12 7.50
CA GLN A 186 -7.60 1.48 6.90
C GLN A 186 -8.00 0.30 6.00
N GLU A 187 -8.96 -0.52 6.42
CA GLU A 187 -9.52 -1.62 5.60
C GLU A 187 -10.16 -1.08 4.32
N GLU A 188 -11.04 -0.07 4.46
CA GLU A 188 -11.65 0.60 3.31
C GLU A 188 -10.60 1.25 2.39
N PHE A 189 -9.52 1.80 2.95
CA PHE A 189 -8.44 2.42 2.17
C PHE A 189 -7.64 1.39 1.36
N LEU A 190 -7.43 0.18 1.88
CA LEU A 190 -6.79 -0.91 1.12
C LEU A 190 -7.59 -1.29 -0.13
N ASP A 191 -8.91 -1.33 -0.04
CA ASP A 191 -9.76 -1.59 -1.19
C ASP A 191 -9.69 -0.42 -2.19
N ILE A 192 -9.73 0.80 -1.68
CA ILE A 192 -9.53 2.03 -2.47
C ILE A 192 -8.16 2.02 -3.17
N LYS A 193 -7.08 1.65 -2.47
CA LYS A 193 -5.71 1.55 -3.03
C LYS A 193 -5.68 0.62 -4.25
N LYS A 194 -6.27 -0.58 -4.13
CA LYS A 194 -6.33 -1.57 -5.22
C LYS A 194 -7.07 -1.02 -6.45
N GLU A 195 -8.18 -0.33 -6.24
CA GLU A 195 -9.01 0.23 -7.32
C GLU A 195 -8.35 1.43 -7.99
N ILE A 196 -7.66 2.29 -7.22
CA ILE A 196 -7.04 3.51 -7.75
C ILE A 196 -5.78 3.19 -8.58
N GLY A 197 -4.94 2.23 -8.18
CA GLY A 197 -3.70 1.85 -8.86
C GLY A 197 -2.74 3.05 -9.04
N ARG A 198 -2.66 3.97 -8.04
CA ARG A 198 -1.85 5.19 -8.07
C ARG A 198 -0.66 5.10 -7.15
N THR A 199 0.37 5.90 -7.43
CA THR A 199 1.50 6.06 -6.52
C THR A 199 1.06 6.84 -5.29
N ILE A 200 1.38 6.33 -4.12
CA ILE A 200 0.99 6.91 -2.84
C ILE A 200 2.22 7.07 -1.95
N VAL A 201 2.44 8.26 -1.40
CA VAL A 201 3.40 8.49 -0.33
C VAL A 201 2.63 8.80 0.94
N PHE A 202 2.79 7.96 1.93
CA PHE A 202 1.99 7.95 3.14
C PHE A 202 2.87 8.17 4.37
N ILE A 203 2.54 9.12 5.23
CA ILE A 203 3.24 9.36 6.48
C ILE A 203 2.43 8.80 7.63
N THR A 204 3.09 8.06 8.50
CA THR A 204 2.57 7.68 9.81
C THR A 204 3.68 7.59 10.85
N HIS A 205 3.30 7.60 12.11
CA HIS A 205 4.14 7.24 13.25
C HIS A 205 3.69 5.90 13.88
N ASP A 206 2.64 5.29 13.34
CA ASP A 206 2.07 4.04 13.78
C ASP A 206 2.67 2.89 12.97
N ILE A 207 3.34 1.97 13.65
CA ILE A 207 4.07 0.86 13.05
C ILE A 207 3.09 -0.14 12.42
N GLU A 208 1.99 -0.47 13.12
CA GLU A 208 0.98 -1.39 12.60
C GLU A 208 0.37 -0.85 11.29
N GLU A 209 0.10 0.45 11.25
CA GLU A 209 -0.39 1.11 10.05
C GLU A 209 0.61 1.03 8.89
N ALA A 210 1.89 1.30 9.16
CA ALA A 210 2.95 1.24 8.16
C ALA A 210 3.08 -0.16 7.54
N PHE A 211 3.10 -1.19 8.38
CA PHE A 211 3.24 -2.58 7.95
C PHE A 211 2.00 -3.14 7.26
N ARG A 212 0.81 -2.65 7.64
CA ARG A 212 -0.45 -3.07 7.04
C ARG A 212 -0.70 -2.47 5.66
N LEU A 213 -0.27 -1.23 5.43
CA LEU A 213 -0.63 -0.46 4.24
C LEU A 213 0.49 -0.41 3.21
N GLY A 214 1.76 -0.40 3.66
CA GLY A 214 2.92 -0.13 2.82
C GLY A 214 3.34 -1.31 1.96
N ASP A 215 3.59 -1.06 0.68
CA ASP A 215 4.34 -1.98 -0.17
C ASP A 215 5.83 -1.92 0.18
N ARG A 216 6.32 -0.70 0.50
CA ARG A 216 7.65 -0.45 1.08
C ARG A 216 7.53 0.58 2.19
N ILE A 217 8.43 0.48 3.16
CA ILE A 217 8.50 1.37 4.32
C ILE A 217 9.89 2.01 4.34
N ALA A 218 9.93 3.34 4.41
CA ALA A 218 11.15 4.13 4.58
C ALA A 218 11.21 4.64 6.02
N ILE A 219 12.12 4.09 6.81
CA ILE A 219 12.32 4.48 8.21
C ILE A 219 13.22 5.71 8.25
N MET A 220 12.72 6.78 8.85
CA MET A 220 13.43 8.05 9.01
C MET A 220 13.68 8.35 10.48
N ASP A 221 14.90 8.74 10.80
CA ASP A 221 15.27 9.24 12.11
C ASP A 221 16.30 10.38 12.01
N ASN A 222 16.22 11.35 12.92
CA ASN A 222 17.16 12.48 12.98
C ASN A 222 17.48 13.12 11.63
N ALA A 223 16.44 13.40 10.83
CA ALA A 223 16.50 13.99 9.50
C ALA A 223 17.12 13.12 8.39
N LYS A 224 17.37 11.84 8.65
CA LYS A 224 17.99 10.89 7.71
C LYS A 224 17.10 9.72 7.40
N LEU A 225 17.26 9.16 6.21
CA LEU A 225 16.75 7.84 5.87
C LEU A 225 17.68 6.79 6.50
N ILE A 226 17.12 5.88 7.26
CA ILE A 226 17.89 4.82 7.94
C ILE A 226 17.85 3.53 7.11
N GLN A 227 16.63 3.11 6.73
CA GLN A 227 16.42 1.92 5.88
C GLN A 227 15.15 2.12 5.07
N VAL A 228 15.10 1.53 3.87
CA VAL A 228 13.90 1.43 3.05
C VAL A 228 13.85 0.04 2.44
N GLY A 229 12.69 -0.61 2.57
CA GLY A 229 12.48 -1.95 2.03
C GLY A 229 11.03 -2.40 2.22
N PRO A 230 10.65 -3.56 1.68
CA PRO A 230 9.37 -4.19 2.00
C PRO A 230 9.31 -4.56 3.49
N PRO A 231 8.10 -4.70 4.07
CA PRO A 231 7.90 -5.04 5.48
C PRO A 231 8.77 -6.18 5.99
N GLU A 232 8.87 -7.25 5.22
CA GLU A 232 9.64 -8.46 5.57
C GLU A 232 11.13 -8.17 5.73
N GLU A 233 11.72 -7.36 4.85
CA GLU A 233 13.13 -6.98 4.92
C GLU A 233 13.43 -6.22 6.21
N LEU A 234 12.55 -5.29 6.59
CA LEU A 234 12.72 -4.51 7.82
C LEU A 234 12.62 -5.36 9.08
N ILE A 235 11.79 -6.41 9.06
CA ILE A 235 11.62 -7.34 10.18
C ILE A 235 12.80 -8.29 10.28
N PHE A 236 13.23 -8.89 9.18
CA PHE A 236 14.21 -9.97 9.19
C PHE A 236 15.67 -9.51 9.01
N GLU A 237 15.86 -8.31 8.44
CA GLU A 237 17.19 -7.76 8.14
C GLU A 237 17.29 -6.27 8.54
N PRO A 238 17.00 -5.93 9.82
CA PRO A 238 17.15 -4.55 10.27
C PRO A 238 18.63 -4.13 10.17
N VAL A 239 18.88 -2.97 9.57
CA VAL A 239 20.24 -2.47 9.34
C VAL A 239 20.98 -2.11 10.62
N ASN A 240 20.26 -1.84 11.70
CA ASN A 240 20.81 -1.50 13.02
C ASN A 240 19.77 -1.69 14.13
N ASP A 241 20.21 -1.58 15.38
CA ASP A 241 19.38 -1.75 16.58
C ASP A 241 18.18 -0.78 16.61
N LEU A 242 18.33 0.44 16.09
CA LEU A 242 17.26 1.42 16.05
C LEU A 242 16.10 0.93 15.14
N VAL A 243 16.40 0.36 13.99
CA VAL A 243 15.36 -0.23 13.11
C VAL A 243 14.74 -1.43 13.79
N ALA A 244 15.56 -2.30 14.41
CA ALA A 244 15.09 -3.46 15.17
C ALA A 244 14.14 -3.04 16.32
N ASP A 245 14.48 -1.97 17.05
CA ASP A 245 13.65 -1.43 18.13
C ASP A 245 12.33 -0.82 17.60
N ILE A 246 12.40 -0.05 16.50
CA ILE A 246 11.20 0.55 15.88
C ILE A 246 10.25 -0.54 15.41
N VAL A 247 10.77 -1.62 14.81
CA VAL A 247 9.96 -2.72 14.31
C VAL A 247 9.53 -3.67 15.44
N ASP A 248 10.07 -3.47 16.66
CA ASP A 248 9.81 -4.31 17.85
C ASP A 248 10.05 -5.81 17.59
N THR A 249 11.11 -6.09 16.82
CA THR A 249 11.44 -7.43 16.36
C THR A 249 11.68 -8.41 17.50
N GLU A 250 12.32 -7.98 18.61
CA GLU A 250 12.59 -8.89 19.72
C GLU A 250 11.32 -9.40 20.42
N ARG A 251 10.29 -8.55 20.59
CA ARG A 251 9.00 -8.98 21.17
C ARG A 251 8.24 -9.90 20.25
N LYS A 252 8.20 -9.58 18.96
CA LYS A 252 7.46 -10.34 17.94
C LYS A 252 8.13 -11.67 17.64
N PHE A 253 9.46 -11.74 17.55
CA PHE A 253 10.19 -13.00 17.40
C PHE A 253 10.05 -13.91 18.63
N LYS A 254 10.06 -13.38 19.85
CA LYS A 254 9.75 -14.20 21.04
C LYS A 254 8.33 -14.77 21.03
N HIS A 255 7.37 -14.05 20.43
CA HIS A 255 6.04 -14.59 20.21
C HIS A 255 6.01 -15.61 19.06
N MET A 256 6.76 -15.40 17.98
CA MET A 256 6.86 -16.34 16.86
C MET A 256 7.51 -17.67 17.25
N ASP A 257 8.49 -17.66 18.18
CA ASP A 257 9.11 -18.89 18.69
C ASP A 257 8.15 -19.74 19.53
N ILE A 258 7.10 -19.10 20.10
CA ILE A 258 6.07 -19.77 20.92
C ILE A 258 4.88 -20.20 20.04
N LEU A 259 4.63 -19.54 18.90
CA LEU A 259 3.52 -19.83 18.01
C LEU A 259 3.85 -20.97 17.06
N ASN A 260 2.89 -21.86 16.91
CA ASN A 260 2.94 -22.92 15.91
C ASN A 260 2.28 -22.48 14.62
N VAL A 261 2.66 -23.11 13.51
CA VAL A 261 2.10 -22.86 12.17
C VAL A 261 0.57 -22.96 12.18
N LYS A 262 -0.01 -23.91 12.92
CA LYS A 262 -1.47 -24.09 13.08
C LYS A 262 -2.20 -22.85 13.61
N ASP A 263 -1.51 -22.02 14.42
CA ASP A 263 -2.12 -20.86 15.08
C ASP A 263 -2.30 -19.68 14.10
N LEU A 264 -1.52 -19.68 13.01
CA LEU A 264 -1.50 -18.59 12.02
C LEU A 264 -1.85 -19.03 10.60
N MET A 265 -1.93 -20.33 10.32
CA MET A 265 -2.36 -20.81 9.01
C MET A 265 -3.77 -20.34 8.66
N THR A 266 -4.02 -20.19 7.37
CA THR A 266 -5.35 -19.94 6.82
C THR A 266 -5.94 -21.26 6.32
N PRO A 267 -7.22 -21.57 6.62
CA PRO A 267 -7.87 -22.78 6.08
C PRO A 267 -7.77 -22.81 4.56
N LEU A 268 -7.52 -23.99 4.02
CA LEU A 268 -7.41 -24.18 2.58
C LEU A 268 -8.76 -23.95 1.89
N ASP A 269 -8.86 -22.87 1.12
CA ASP A 269 -10.05 -22.57 0.33
C ASP A 269 -10.03 -23.38 -0.98
N THR A 270 -11.15 -24.04 -1.27
CA THR A 270 -11.32 -24.86 -2.48
C THR A 270 -11.13 -24.09 -3.78
N LYS A 271 -11.22 -22.75 -3.76
CA LYS A 271 -10.97 -21.91 -4.93
C LYS A 271 -9.53 -22.02 -5.47
N TYR A 272 -8.57 -22.35 -4.62
CA TYR A 272 -7.18 -22.52 -5.02
C TYR A 272 -6.84 -23.92 -5.53
N LEU A 273 -7.73 -24.91 -5.34
CA LEU A 273 -7.44 -26.32 -5.67
C LEU A 273 -7.60 -26.60 -7.16
N LEU A 274 -6.57 -27.16 -7.77
CA LEU A 274 -6.55 -27.61 -9.16
C LEU A 274 -6.19 -29.10 -9.23
N ASP A 275 -6.83 -29.82 -10.15
CA ASP A 275 -6.50 -31.22 -10.42
C ASP A 275 -5.31 -31.32 -11.38
N ALA A 276 -4.36 -32.19 -11.07
CA ALA A 276 -3.13 -32.39 -11.83
C ALA A 276 -3.35 -32.86 -13.27
N SER A 277 -4.52 -33.42 -13.57
CA SER A 277 -4.94 -33.86 -14.91
C SER A 277 -5.41 -32.72 -15.82
N MET A 278 -5.60 -31.51 -15.28
CA MET A 278 -5.97 -30.34 -16.09
C MET A 278 -4.82 -29.96 -17.03
N ASP A 279 -5.16 -29.48 -18.22
CA ASP A 279 -4.21 -28.78 -19.08
C ASP A 279 -4.08 -27.29 -18.66
N ILE A 280 -3.09 -26.62 -19.22
CA ILE A 280 -2.82 -25.21 -18.91
C ILE A 280 -4.04 -24.33 -19.22
N CYS A 281 -4.71 -24.54 -20.35
CA CYS A 281 -5.87 -23.76 -20.78
C CYS A 281 -7.03 -23.90 -19.78
N GLY A 282 -7.37 -25.13 -19.39
CA GLY A 282 -8.41 -25.41 -18.40
C GLY A 282 -8.10 -24.84 -17.01
N ALA A 283 -6.83 -24.92 -16.61
CA ALA A 283 -6.39 -24.35 -15.35
C ALA A 283 -6.52 -22.82 -15.34
N VAL A 284 -6.06 -22.13 -16.38
CA VAL A 284 -6.17 -20.67 -16.52
C VAL A 284 -7.63 -20.23 -16.52
N GLN A 285 -8.50 -20.95 -17.23
CA GLN A 285 -9.94 -20.66 -17.24
C GLN A 285 -10.53 -20.80 -15.83
N THR A 286 -10.24 -21.91 -15.16
CA THR A 286 -10.73 -22.18 -13.79
C THR A 286 -10.26 -21.12 -12.79
N MET A 287 -8.99 -20.72 -12.86
CA MET A 287 -8.42 -19.69 -12.00
C MET A 287 -9.09 -18.32 -12.25
N LYS A 288 -9.33 -17.97 -13.52
CA LYS A 288 -10.06 -16.72 -13.87
C LYS A 288 -11.49 -16.71 -13.34
N GLU A 289 -12.22 -17.83 -13.50
CA GLU A 289 -13.60 -17.96 -13.02
C GLU A 289 -13.68 -17.86 -11.49
N ARG A 290 -12.64 -18.35 -10.78
CA ARG A 290 -12.56 -18.31 -9.32
C ARG A 290 -11.89 -17.04 -8.77
N GLY A 291 -11.39 -16.15 -9.64
CA GLY A 291 -10.72 -14.92 -9.27
C GLY A 291 -9.41 -15.12 -8.51
N THR A 292 -8.62 -16.16 -8.89
CA THR A 292 -7.34 -16.47 -8.24
C THR A 292 -6.19 -16.36 -9.22
N GLU A 293 -5.05 -15.88 -8.75
CA GLU A 293 -3.81 -15.81 -9.52
C GLU A 293 -2.88 -17.01 -9.26
N ILE A 294 -3.26 -17.85 -8.27
CA ILE A 294 -2.47 -18.98 -7.80
C ILE A 294 -3.36 -20.23 -7.80
N GLY A 295 -2.78 -21.36 -8.21
CA GLY A 295 -3.42 -22.67 -8.12
C GLY A 295 -2.53 -23.67 -7.38
N ILE A 296 -3.11 -24.42 -6.44
CA ILE A 296 -2.44 -25.50 -5.72
C ILE A 296 -2.85 -26.80 -6.38
N VAL A 297 -1.87 -27.53 -6.91
CA VAL A 297 -2.09 -28.70 -7.76
C VAL A 297 -2.04 -29.98 -6.92
N PHE A 298 -3.10 -30.78 -7.00
CA PHE A 298 -3.21 -32.10 -6.37
C PHE A 298 -3.42 -33.21 -7.39
N GLU A 299 -2.80 -34.37 -7.15
CA GLU A 299 -3.05 -35.63 -7.87
C GLU A 299 -3.47 -36.70 -6.84
N ASN A 300 -4.70 -37.16 -6.91
CA ASN A 300 -5.25 -38.16 -5.96
C ASN A 300 -5.06 -37.78 -4.47
N ASN A 301 -5.34 -36.58 -4.13
CA ASN A 301 -5.13 -35.97 -2.79
C ASN A 301 -3.64 -35.81 -2.36
N VAL A 302 -2.69 -36.07 -3.24
CA VAL A 302 -1.27 -35.81 -2.99
C VAL A 302 -0.91 -34.45 -3.57
N LEU A 303 -0.24 -33.61 -2.78
CA LEU A 303 0.24 -32.29 -3.22
C LEU A 303 1.33 -32.50 -4.30
N VAL A 304 1.11 -31.91 -5.47
CA VAL A 304 2.09 -31.89 -6.57
C VAL A 304 2.92 -30.60 -6.52
N GLY A 305 2.29 -29.47 -6.23
CA GLY A 305 2.96 -28.19 -6.16
C GLY A 305 2.02 -27.01 -6.38
N ILE A 306 2.58 -25.89 -6.81
CA ILE A 306 1.89 -24.62 -7.04
C ILE A 306 2.10 -24.16 -8.48
N VAL A 307 1.09 -23.49 -9.06
CA VAL A 307 1.16 -22.80 -10.34
C VAL A 307 0.69 -21.36 -10.20
N GLU A 308 1.35 -20.45 -10.89
CA GLU A 308 0.96 -19.05 -10.98
C GLU A 308 0.36 -18.75 -12.35
N MET A 309 -0.71 -17.97 -12.38
CA MET A 309 -1.40 -17.62 -13.64
C MET A 309 -0.44 -16.98 -14.65
N ILE A 310 0.46 -16.13 -14.17
CA ILE A 310 1.43 -15.42 -15.01
C ILE A 310 2.41 -16.40 -15.72
N ASP A 311 2.78 -17.50 -15.06
CA ASP A 311 3.66 -18.49 -15.64
C ASP A 311 2.92 -19.39 -16.63
N LEU A 312 1.67 -19.73 -16.31
CA LEU A 312 0.81 -20.50 -17.21
C LEU A 312 0.54 -19.74 -18.52
N LEU A 313 0.30 -18.42 -18.43
CA LEU A 313 0.06 -17.55 -19.60
C LEU A 313 1.30 -17.34 -20.48
N LYS A 314 2.51 -17.59 -19.97
CA LYS A 314 3.76 -17.53 -20.74
C LYS A 314 4.10 -18.84 -21.44
N SER A 315 3.39 -19.93 -21.14
CA SER A 315 3.64 -21.23 -21.73
C SER A 315 3.20 -21.27 -23.20
N GLU A 316 4.08 -21.75 -24.08
CA GLU A 316 3.80 -21.87 -25.52
C GLU A 316 2.91 -23.09 -25.86
N ASP A 317 2.80 -24.07 -24.96
CA ASP A 317 2.02 -25.29 -25.16
C ASP A 317 0.86 -25.39 -24.17
N GLU A 318 -0.30 -24.92 -24.60
CA GLU A 318 -1.54 -24.91 -23.84
C GLU A 318 -2.11 -26.31 -23.51
N CYS A 319 -1.69 -27.33 -24.22
CA CYS A 319 -2.12 -28.71 -24.01
C CYS A 319 -1.28 -29.46 -22.96
N THR A 320 -0.23 -28.86 -22.46
CA THR A 320 0.60 -29.46 -21.41
C THR A 320 -0.20 -29.57 -20.10
N LEU A 321 -0.10 -30.73 -19.42
CA LEU A 321 -0.72 -30.91 -18.10
C LEU A 321 -0.03 -30.04 -17.05
N ILE A 322 -0.81 -29.39 -16.18
CA ILE A 322 -0.29 -28.48 -15.17
C ILE A 322 0.69 -29.11 -14.19
N LYS A 323 0.58 -30.44 -13.95
CA LYS A 323 1.55 -31.15 -13.10
C LYS A 323 2.99 -31.13 -13.61
N LYS A 324 3.22 -30.89 -14.90
CA LYS A 324 4.56 -30.80 -15.49
C LYS A 324 5.20 -29.43 -15.32
N VAL A 325 4.39 -28.41 -15.09
CA VAL A 325 4.81 -27.02 -14.92
C VAL A 325 4.65 -26.53 -13.47
N ALA A 326 4.01 -27.34 -12.61
CA ALA A 326 3.87 -27.03 -11.20
C ALA A 326 5.26 -26.97 -10.52
N LYS A 327 5.48 -25.89 -9.77
CA LYS A 327 6.70 -25.71 -8.96
C LYS A 327 6.53 -26.44 -7.62
N PRO A 328 7.59 -27.03 -7.05
CA PRO A 328 7.53 -27.55 -5.69
C PRO A 328 7.04 -26.49 -4.71
N MET A 329 6.31 -26.91 -3.69
CA MET A 329 5.81 -26.05 -2.63
C MET A 329 6.30 -26.58 -1.30
N LYS A 330 6.77 -25.71 -0.40
CA LYS A 330 7.17 -26.08 0.95
C LYS A 330 5.99 -26.64 1.73
N VAL A 331 6.28 -27.61 2.57
CA VAL A 331 5.29 -28.26 3.44
C VAL A 331 5.77 -28.15 4.87
N PHE A 332 4.90 -27.70 5.76
CA PHE A 332 5.14 -27.60 7.19
C PHE A 332 4.12 -28.42 7.97
N ALA A 333 4.53 -28.92 9.13
CA ALA A 333 3.63 -29.54 10.06
C ALA A 333 2.92 -28.47 10.93
N PRO A 334 1.69 -28.73 11.41
CA PRO A 334 0.96 -27.77 12.25
C PRO A 334 1.69 -27.34 13.52
N GLN A 335 2.57 -28.20 14.04
CA GLN A 335 3.37 -27.98 15.24
C GLN A 335 4.71 -27.30 14.99
N ASP A 336 5.09 -27.07 13.73
CA ASP A 336 6.34 -26.38 13.42
C ASP A 336 6.30 -24.94 13.94
N SER A 337 7.46 -24.38 14.30
CA SER A 337 7.57 -22.99 14.74
C SER A 337 7.33 -22.05 13.54
N VAL A 338 6.51 -21.02 13.75
CA VAL A 338 6.25 -19.99 12.73
C VAL A 338 7.54 -19.31 12.30
N ALA A 339 8.46 -19.01 13.24
CA ALA A 339 9.74 -18.38 12.93
C ALA A 339 10.60 -19.26 12.01
N SER A 340 10.65 -20.56 12.25
CA SER A 340 11.36 -21.52 11.40
C SER A 340 10.76 -21.60 10.01
N ALA A 341 9.43 -21.70 9.93
CA ALA A 341 8.69 -21.79 8.67
C ALA A 341 8.92 -20.55 7.79
N LEU A 342 8.77 -19.34 8.35
CA LEU A 342 9.02 -18.10 7.62
C LEU A 342 10.47 -17.95 7.16
N SER A 343 11.44 -18.34 8.02
CA SER A 343 12.87 -18.33 7.65
C SER A 343 13.16 -19.26 6.47
N GLU A 344 12.53 -20.45 6.44
CA GLU A 344 12.69 -21.38 5.33
C GLU A 344 12.00 -20.91 4.04
N MET A 345 10.79 -20.37 4.14
CA MET A 345 10.07 -19.79 2.99
C MET A 345 10.88 -18.65 2.37
N LYS A 346 11.48 -17.78 3.20
CA LYS A 346 12.34 -16.70 2.72
C LYS A 346 13.56 -17.21 1.96
N LYS A 347 14.26 -18.25 2.49
CA LYS A 347 15.43 -18.83 1.81
C LYS A 347 15.12 -19.43 0.45
N SER A 348 13.91 -19.96 0.28
CA SER A 348 13.43 -20.49 -1.00
C SER A 348 12.70 -19.48 -1.89
N ALA A 349 12.57 -18.22 -1.44
CA ALA A 349 11.79 -17.17 -2.09
C ALA A 349 10.33 -17.57 -2.36
N GLU A 350 9.75 -18.35 -1.44
CA GLU A 350 8.36 -18.78 -1.50
C GLU A 350 7.52 -17.91 -0.57
N TYR A 351 6.42 -17.36 -1.06
CA TYR A 351 5.51 -16.53 -0.28
C TYR A 351 4.32 -17.33 0.30
N MET A 352 4.15 -18.59 -0.13
CA MET A 352 3.10 -19.49 0.33
C MET A 352 3.65 -20.89 0.57
N ALA A 353 3.21 -21.54 1.65
CA ALA A 353 3.56 -22.91 1.96
C ALA A 353 2.31 -23.72 2.34
N MET A 354 2.33 -25.03 2.11
CA MET A 354 1.27 -25.95 2.53
C MET A 354 1.47 -26.36 3.98
N VAL A 355 0.38 -26.44 4.73
CA VAL A 355 0.37 -27.05 6.07
C VAL A 355 -0.37 -28.38 5.99
N MET A 356 0.34 -29.48 6.31
CA MET A 356 -0.19 -30.84 6.22
C MET A 356 -0.38 -31.43 7.62
N ASN A 357 -1.57 -31.96 7.88
CA ASN A 357 -1.86 -32.79 9.04
C ASN A 357 -1.62 -34.26 8.65
N GLU A 358 -0.49 -34.83 9.00
CA GLU A 358 -0.06 -36.16 8.52
C GLU A 358 -0.12 -36.25 6.99
N ASP A 359 -1.16 -36.88 6.43
CA ASP A 359 -1.34 -37.02 4.99
C ASP A 359 -2.47 -36.15 4.40
N ALA A 360 -3.09 -35.27 5.21
CA ALA A 360 -4.21 -34.44 4.75
C ALA A 360 -3.84 -32.93 4.76
N PRO A 361 -4.20 -32.17 3.70
CA PRO A 361 -3.98 -30.73 3.68
C PRO A 361 -4.85 -30.04 4.76
N GLY A 362 -4.20 -29.36 5.70
CA GLY A 362 -4.83 -28.63 6.81
C GLY A 362 -5.08 -27.15 6.50
N GLY A 363 -4.20 -26.54 5.72
CA GLY A 363 -4.28 -25.11 5.41
C GLY A 363 -3.07 -24.63 4.63
N VAL A 364 -2.97 -23.32 4.47
CA VAL A 364 -1.83 -22.65 3.84
C VAL A 364 -1.24 -21.63 4.80
N LEU A 365 0.06 -21.47 4.76
CA LEU A 365 0.79 -20.41 5.41
C LEU A 365 1.20 -19.39 4.34
N VAL A 366 0.71 -18.16 4.44
CA VAL A 366 1.05 -17.06 3.52
C VAL A 366 1.86 -16.05 4.31
N SER A 367 3.07 -15.72 3.84
CA SER A 367 4.02 -14.87 4.58
C SER A 367 3.41 -13.53 4.99
N ASP A 368 2.75 -12.85 4.07
CA ASP A 368 2.15 -11.54 4.31
C ASP A 368 0.98 -11.60 5.31
N GLU A 369 0.13 -12.65 5.22
CA GLU A 369 -0.97 -12.84 6.16
C GLU A 369 -0.47 -13.17 7.57
N VAL A 370 0.61 -13.95 7.66
CA VAL A 370 1.26 -14.26 8.95
C VAL A 370 1.79 -13.00 9.59
N LEU A 371 2.50 -12.16 8.82
CA LEU A 371 3.01 -10.89 9.30
C LEU A 371 1.89 -9.96 9.77
N LEU A 372 0.79 -9.88 9.00
CA LEU A 372 -0.39 -9.10 9.38
C LEU A 372 -1.10 -9.60 10.65
N LYS A 373 -1.08 -10.92 10.91
CA LYS A 373 -1.65 -11.51 12.14
C LYS A 373 -0.75 -11.33 13.37
N LEU A 374 0.55 -11.10 13.15
CA LEU A 374 1.55 -10.90 14.21
C LEU A 374 1.73 -9.42 14.59
N ILE A 375 1.32 -8.52 13.74
CA ILE A 375 1.31 -7.07 13.94
C ILE A 375 0.00 -6.65 14.59
#